data_cb480c53460b5ef1acf7806d0e1a0084
#
_entry.id   cb480c53460b5ef1acf7806d0e1a0084
#
_cell.length_a   1.000
_cell.length_b   1.000
_cell.length_c   1.000
_cell.angle_alpha   90.00
_cell.angle_beta   90.00
_cell.angle_gamma   90.00
#
_symmetry.space_group_name_H-M   'P 1'
#
loop_
_entity.id
_entity.type
_entity.pdbx_description
1 polymer ?
#
loop_
_entity_poly.entity_id
_entity_poly.type
_entity_poly.pdbx_seq_one_letter_code
_entity_poly.pdbx_strand_id
1 'polypeptide(L)'
;MTTLGRLERIDRIRSIWPGEESAFTPWLAKDDNLALLSSAIGFGPEGLEHLGTEVPLPGSGYHADILCRETGGGEDALVLIENQFGKSDHSHLGKILTYASGLKAKTVVLIGETIRAEHRAALDWLNGLSTDGCRFFAIEIELWRIGDSLPAPRFNVVVEPNDWARRATEARILSEDGNLTPARQMLLDYWTRFGELLDSRKGR
;
A
#
# COMPACT_ATOMS: atom_id res chain seq x y z
N MET A 1 13.43 23.25 -30.56
CA MET A 1 12.53 22.12 -30.26
C MET A 1 12.99 21.47 -28.95
N THR A 2 12.13 21.27 -28.00
CA THR A 2 12.49 20.59 -26.74
C THR A 2 12.61 19.09 -27.05
N THR A 3 13.78 18.49 -26.84
CA THR A 3 13.98 17.04 -26.98
C THR A 3 13.60 16.39 -25.67
N LEU A 4 12.66 15.45 -25.71
CA LEU A 4 12.24 14.67 -24.54
C LEU A 4 12.98 13.32 -24.54
N GLY A 5 13.38 12.87 -23.34
CA GLY A 5 13.89 11.52 -23.13
C GLY A 5 12.78 10.48 -23.27
N ARG A 6 13.17 9.23 -23.55
CA ARG A 6 12.26 8.08 -23.56
C ARG A 6 12.45 7.27 -22.29
N LEU A 7 11.35 6.91 -21.67
CA LEU A 7 11.35 6.04 -20.51
C LEU A 7 11.55 4.59 -20.97
N GLU A 8 12.55 3.92 -20.42
CA GLU A 8 12.91 2.53 -20.73
C GLU A 8 12.74 1.67 -19.48
N ARG A 9 12.01 0.57 -19.60
CA ARG A 9 11.85 -0.41 -18.51
C ARG A 9 13.08 -1.30 -18.43
N ILE A 10 13.52 -1.59 -17.22
CA ILE A 10 14.57 -2.57 -16.92
C ILE A 10 13.89 -3.87 -16.49
N ASP A 11 13.91 -4.88 -17.36
CA ASP A 11 13.18 -6.14 -17.15
C ASP A 11 13.76 -7.02 -16.05
N ARG A 12 15.04 -6.83 -15.68
CA ARG A 12 15.74 -7.66 -14.69
C ARG A 12 15.96 -6.89 -13.40
N ILE A 13 14.98 -6.87 -12.50
CA ILE A 13 15.12 -6.20 -11.21
C ILE A 13 16.26 -6.81 -10.37
N ARG A 14 16.57 -8.10 -10.57
CA ARG A 14 17.68 -8.81 -9.91
C ARG A 14 19.06 -8.31 -10.31
N SER A 15 19.18 -7.49 -11.36
CA SER A 15 20.43 -6.79 -11.67
C SER A 15 20.75 -5.67 -10.68
N ILE A 16 19.73 -5.17 -9.98
CA ILE A 16 19.86 -4.12 -8.94
C ILE A 16 19.71 -4.75 -7.55
N TRP A 17 18.71 -5.61 -7.37
CA TRP A 17 18.49 -6.36 -6.12
C TRP A 17 18.67 -7.86 -6.39
N PRO A 18 19.88 -8.41 -6.13
CA PRO A 18 20.18 -9.84 -6.41
C PRO A 18 19.28 -10.81 -5.65
N GLY A 19 18.83 -10.44 -4.46
CA GLY A 19 17.92 -11.21 -3.62
C GLY A 19 16.86 -10.34 -3.00
N GLU A 20 15.72 -10.92 -2.71
CA GLU A 20 14.58 -10.27 -2.06
C GLU A 20 14.94 -9.91 -0.62
N GLU A 21 15.16 -10.93 0.22
CA GLU A 21 15.49 -10.81 1.64
C GLU A 21 16.84 -10.10 1.87
N SER A 22 17.85 -10.42 1.04
CA SER A 22 19.22 -9.93 1.22
C SER A 22 19.47 -8.52 0.66
N ALA A 23 18.63 -8.02 -0.27
CA ALA A 23 18.88 -6.76 -0.95
C ALA A 23 17.64 -5.87 -1.07
N PHE A 24 16.50 -6.39 -1.51
CA PHE A 24 15.30 -5.58 -1.74
C PHE A 24 14.63 -5.17 -0.44
N THR A 25 14.36 -6.11 0.48
CA THR A 25 13.74 -5.81 1.78
C THR A 25 14.56 -4.81 2.59
N PRO A 26 15.90 -4.93 2.73
CA PRO A 26 16.72 -3.92 3.41
C PRO A 26 16.78 -2.57 2.67
N TRP A 27 16.66 -2.58 1.34
CA TRP A 27 16.56 -1.34 0.57
C TRP A 27 15.23 -0.63 0.83
N LEU A 28 14.13 -1.39 0.78
CA LEU A 28 12.77 -0.85 0.96
C LEU A 28 12.56 -0.30 2.38
N ALA A 29 13.15 -0.94 3.38
CA ALA A 29 13.03 -0.54 4.79
C ALA A 29 13.72 0.78 5.14
N LYS A 30 14.50 1.38 4.23
CA LYS A 30 15.08 2.72 4.45
C LYS A 30 14.01 3.80 4.31
N ASP A 31 14.09 4.81 5.15
CA ASP A 31 13.08 5.88 5.24
C ASP A 31 12.73 6.51 3.88
N ASP A 32 13.75 6.89 3.08
CA ASP A 32 13.54 7.50 1.76
C ASP A 32 12.78 6.57 0.79
N ASN A 33 13.05 5.26 0.82
CA ASN A 33 12.43 4.29 -0.05
C ASN A 33 11.04 3.88 0.46
N LEU A 34 10.88 3.79 1.78
CA LEU A 34 9.59 3.58 2.41
C LEU A 34 8.64 4.75 2.15
N ALA A 35 9.16 6.00 2.11
CA ALA A 35 8.41 7.18 1.74
C ALA A 35 7.88 7.12 0.29
N LEU A 36 8.64 6.51 -0.66
CA LEU A 36 8.17 6.27 -2.03
C LEU A 36 6.99 5.30 -2.05
N LEU A 37 7.10 4.18 -1.31
CA LEU A 37 6.00 3.21 -1.18
C LEU A 37 4.78 3.86 -0.53
N SER A 38 4.97 4.56 0.58
CA SER A 38 3.93 5.27 1.33
C SER A 38 3.15 6.25 0.45
N SER A 39 3.89 7.02 -0.37
CA SER A 39 3.29 7.94 -1.35
C SER A 39 2.51 7.19 -2.43
N ALA A 40 3.02 6.05 -2.91
CA ALA A 40 2.37 5.27 -3.95
C ALA A 40 1.02 4.67 -3.50
N ILE A 41 0.90 4.27 -2.24
CA ILE A 41 -0.36 3.76 -1.66
C ILE A 41 -1.28 4.87 -1.09
N GLY A 42 -0.90 6.15 -1.27
CA GLY A 42 -1.74 7.28 -0.91
C GLY A 42 -1.68 7.73 0.54
N PHE A 43 -0.69 7.26 1.33
CA PHE A 43 -0.51 7.69 2.73
C PHE A 43 0.35 8.94 2.86
N GLY A 44 0.96 9.41 1.76
CA GLY A 44 1.92 10.51 1.76
C GLY A 44 3.33 10.06 2.17
N PRO A 45 4.35 10.92 2.00
CA PRO A 45 5.75 10.52 2.18
C PRO A 45 6.10 10.15 3.63
N GLU A 46 5.42 10.70 4.63
CA GLU A 46 5.63 10.42 6.06
C GLU A 46 4.55 9.50 6.65
N GLY A 47 3.76 8.84 5.78
CA GLY A 47 2.61 8.06 6.18
C GLY A 47 2.93 6.67 6.75
N LEU A 48 4.17 6.21 6.67
CA LEU A 48 4.63 4.92 7.21
C LEU A 48 5.80 5.12 8.16
N GLU A 49 5.64 4.67 9.40
CA GLU A 49 6.71 4.54 10.40
C GLU A 49 7.25 3.11 10.38
N HIS A 50 8.54 2.93 10.13
CA HIS A 50 9.18 1.62 10.16
C HIS A 50 9.30 1.08 11.60
N LEU A 51 8.74 -0.10 11.86
CA LEU A 51 8.81 -0.77 13.18
C LEU A 51 9.85 -1.89 13.21
N GLY A 52 10.09 -2.56 12.08
CA GLY A 52 11.09 -3.62 11.99
C GLY A 52 11.05 -4.40 10.68
N THR A 53 12.12 -5.12 10.41
CA THR A 53 12.25 -6.11 9.33
C THR A 53 12.38 -7.49 9.94
N GLU A 54 11.96 -8.55 9.20
CA GLU A 54 12.00 -9.94 9.66
C GLU A 54 11.36 -10.10 11.04
N VAL A 55 10.19 -9.48 11.22
CA VAL A 55 9.52 -9.43 12.53
C VAL A 55 8.90 -10.78 12.84
N PRO A 56 9.32 -11.47 13.92
CA PRO A 56 8.79 -12.79 14.26
C PRO A 56 7.31 -12.70 14.65
N LEU A 57 6.52 -13.64 14.15
CA LEU A 57 5.10 -13.76 14.45
C LEU A 57 4.89 -14.74 15.61
N PRO A 58 4.32 -14.31 16.72
CA PRO A 58 4.17 -15.14 17.92
C PRO A 58 3.46 -16.48 17.62
N GLY A 59 4.10 -17.58 18.00
CA GLY A 59 3.52 -18.93 17.91
C GLY A 59 3.47 -19.56 16.52
N SER A 60 3.97 -18.89 15.45
CA SER A 60 3.85 -19.40 14.09
C SER A 60 5.18 -19.94 13.51
N GLY A 61 6.34 -19.49 14.02
CA GLY A 61 7.65 -19.77 13.45
C GLY A 61 7.94 -19.02 12.14
N TYR A 62 7.08 -18.07 11.74
CA TYR A 62 7.21 -17.24 10.55
C TYR A 62 7.62 -15.83 10.92
N HIS A 63 8.10 -15.08 9.92
CA HIS A 63 8.52 -13.68 10.05
C HIS A 63 7.81 -12.85 8.97
N ALA A 64 7.41 -11.64 9.34
CA ALA A 64 6.92 -10.65 8.39
C ALA A 64 8.13 -9.88 7.82
N ASP A 65 8.20 -9.71 6.52
CA ASP A 65 9.35 -9.05 5.88
C ASP A 65 9.56 -7.64 6.39
N ILE A 66 8.51 -6.82 6.42
CA ILE A 66 8.54 -5.47 7.00
C ILE A 66 7.24 -5.21 7.75
N LEU A 67 7.36 -4.71 8.96
CA LEU A 67 6.25 -4.21 9.76
C LEU A 67 6.38 -2.69 9.90
N CYS A 68 5.31 -1.98 9.58
CA CYS A 68 5.19 -0.55 9.75
C CYS A 68 3.95 -0.18 10.56
N ARG A 69 3.85 1.10 10.90
CA ARG A 69 2.64 1.73 11.43
C ARG A 69 2.22 2.87 10.50
N GLU A 70 0.93 3.01 10.25
CA GLU A 70 0.41 4.20 9.55
C GLU A 70 0.46 5.40 10.49
N THR A 71 1.17 6.44 10.07
CA THR A 71 1.32 7.69 10.84
C THR A 71 -0.05 8.38 10.96
N GLY A 72 -0.43 8.73 12.18
CA GLY A 72 -1.75 9.32 12.46
C GLY A 72 -2.90 8.31 12.56
N GLY A 73 -2.68 7.02 12.28
CA GLY A 73 -3.68 5.95 12.37
C GLY A 73 -3.90 5.36 13.77
N GLY A 74 -3.11 5.80 14.76
CA GLY A 74 -3.09 5.24 16.11
C GLY A 74 -2.17 4.02 16.27
N GLU A 75 -2.01 3.53 17.50
CA GLU A 75 -1.09 2.42 17.82
C GLU A 75 -1.46 1.11 17.10
N ASP A 76 -2.74 0.89 16.85
CA ASP A 76 -3.28 -0.32 16.22
C ASP A 76 -3.24 -0.27 14.68
N ALA A 77 -2.79 0.82 14.06
CA ALA A 77 -2.76 0.98 12.61
C ALA A 77 -1.53 0.28 12.00
N LEU A 78 -1.36 -1.01 12.26
CA LEU A 78 -0.25 -1.80 11.74
C LEU A 78 -0.39 -2.04 10.24
N VAL A 79 0.74 -1.91 9.54
CA VAL A 79 0.91 -2.14 8.10
C VAL A 79 1.90 -3.29 7.92
N LEU A 80 1.40 -4.40 7.38
CA LEU A 80 2.20 -5.55 7.01
C LEU A 80 2.64 -5.42 5.55
N ILE A 81 3.93 -5.53 5.28
CA ILE A 81 4.48 -5.53 3.93
C ILE A 81 5.19 -6.87 3.71
N GLU A 82 4.81 -7.57 2.65
CA GLU A 82 5.41 -8.82 2.20
C GLU A 82 5.94 -8.66 0.79
N ASN A 83 7.16 -9.10 0.56
CA ASN A 83 7.85 -9.02 -0.71
C ASN A 83 7.91 -10.41 -1.35
N GLN A 84 7.78 -10.46 -2.68
CA GLN A 84 7.92 -11.70 -3.43
C GLN A 84 8.53 -11.44 -4.81
N PHE A 85 9.77 -11.86 -5.03
CA PHE A 85 10.36 -11.80 -6.36
C PHE A 85 9.79 -12.90 -7.27
N GLY A 86 9.62 -12.55 -8.54
CA GLY A 86 8.95 -13.38 -9.52
C GLY A 86 7.44 -13.17 -9.55
N LYS A 87 6.71 -14.23 -9.89
CA LYS A 87 5.25 -14.20 -9.96
C LYS A 87 4.66 -14.53 -8.60
N SER A 88 3.64 -13.80 -8.17
CA SER A 88 2.91 -14.11 -6.95
C SER A 88 2.40 -15.55 -6.93
N ASP A 89 2.37 -16.21 -5.76
CA ASP A 89 1.88 -17.56 -5.57
C ASP A 89 0.90 -17.69 -4.40
N HIS A 90 0.20 -18.82 -4.34
CA HIS A 90 -0.81 -19.06 -3.32
C HIS A 90 -0.23 -19.19 -1.91
N SER A 91 1.04 -19.64 -1.80
CA SER A 91 1.71 -19.79 -0.51
C SER A 91 1.92 -18.42 0.15
N HIS A 92 2.42 -17.44 -0.61
CA HIS A 92 2.59 -16.07 -0.12
C HIS A 92 1.25 -15.41 0.20
N LEU A 93 0.23 -15.61 -0.66
CA LEU A 93 -1.12 -15.11 -0.36
C LEU A 93 -1.68 -15.71 0.94
N GLY A 94 -1.48 -17.00 1.17
CA GLY A 94 -1.87 -17.66 2.42
C GLY A 94 -1.11 -17.13 3.63
N LYS A 95 0.21 -16.92 3.48
CA LYS A 95 1.05 -16.33 4.54
C LYS A 95 0.56 -14.96 4.95
N ILE A 96 0.38 -14.03 4.00
CA ILE A 96 -0.03 -12.66 4.32
C ILE A 96 -1.38 -12.60 5.05
N LEU A 97 -2.33 -13.46 4.70
CA LEU A 97 -3.62 -13.53 5.40
C LEU A 97 -3.46 -14.04 6.84
N THR A 98 -2.61 -15.06 7.02
CA THR A 98 -2.29 -15.60 8.35
C THR A 98 -1.61 -14.54 9.22
N TYR A 99 -0.64 -13.82 8.65
CA TYR A 99 0.12 -12.77 9.35
C TYR A 99 -0.76 -11.57 9.68
N ALA A 100 -1.56 -11.11 8.72
CA ALA A 100 -2.49 -10.01 8.91
C ALA A 100 -3.47 -10.29 10.06
N SER A 101 -3.99 -11.52 10.11
CA SER A 101 -4.89 -11.95 11.18
C SER A 101 -4.16 -12.01 12.53
N GLY A 102 -2.95 -12.58 12.59
CA GLY A 102 -2.18 -12.71 13.84
C GLY A 102 -1.75 -11.36 14.43
N LEU A 103 -1.33 -10.44 13.58
CA LEU A 103 -0.93 -9.08 13.95
C LEU A 103 -2.11 -8.11 14.10
N LYS A 104 -3.31 -8.50 13.67
CA LYS A 104 -4.47 -7.60 13.52
C LYS A 104 -4.14 -6.39 12.64
N ALA A 105 -3.35 -6.62 11.58
CA ALA A 105 -2.92 -5.57 10.68
C ALA A 105 -4.12 -4.87 10.04
N LYS A 106 -4.06 -3.54 9.94
CA LYS A 106 -5.08 -2.71 9.28
C LYS A 106 -4.79 -2.50 7.81
N THR A 107 -3.56 -2.72 7.40
CA THR A 107 -3.14 -2.62 5.99
C THR A 107 -2.18 -3.76 5.68
N VAL A 108 -2.39 -4.38 4.53
CA VAL A 108 -1.56 -5.44 3.99
C VAL A 108 -1.08 -5.02 2.61
N VAL A 109 0.21 -5.06 2.37
CA VAL A 109 0.85 -4.68 1.11
C VAL A 109 1.64 -5.88 0.59
N LEU A 110 1.22 -6.45 -0.54
CA LEU A 110 1.97 -7.47 -1.25
C LEU A 110 2.76 -6.81 -2.38
N ILE A 111 4.08 -6.94 -2.37
CA ILE A 111 4.96 -6.41 -3.41
C ILE A 111 5.59 -7.55 -4.20
N GLY A 112 5.47 -7.53 -5.53
CA GLY A 112 6.05 -8.56 -6.40
C GLY A 112 6.53 -8.00 -7.73
N GLU A 113 7.24 -8.83 -8.54
CA GLU A 113 7.57 -8.46 -9.92
C GLU A 113 6.34 -8.56 -10.83
N THR A 114 5.46 -9.52 -10.54
CA THR A 114 4.20 -9.73 -11.26
C THR A 114 3.15 -10.30 -10.32
N ILE A 115 2.04 -9.62 -10.20
CA ILE A 115 0.88 -10.11 -9.44
C ILE A 115 -0.08 -10.78 -10.42
N ARG A 116 -0.32 -12.09 -10.24
CA ARG A 116 -1.22 -12.87 -11.11
C ARG A 116 -2.65 -12.35 -11.05
N ALA A 117 -3.39 -12.49 -12.14
CA ALA A 117 -4.77 -12.01 -12.24
C ALA A 117 -5.69 -12.62 -11.18
N GLU A 118 -5.53 -13.92 -10.87
CA GLU A 118 -6.29 -14.60 -9.83
C GLU A 118 -6.00 -14.07 -8.42
N HIS A 119 -4.76 -13.64 -8.15
CA HIS A 119 -4.41 -13.03 -6.86
C HIS A 119 -4.92 -11.59 -6.75
N ARG A 120 -4.89 -10.83 -7.85
CA ARG A 120 -5.54 -9.50 -7.90
C ARG A 120 -7.03 -9.62 -7.60
N ALA A 121 -7.73 -10.53 -8.28
CA ALA A 121 -9.15 -10.76 -8.05
C ALA A 121 -9.47 -11.19 -6.61
N ALA A 122 -8.60 -12.01 -5.98
CA ALA A 122 -8.76 -12.42 -4.59
C ALA A 122 -8.58 -11.25 -3.62
N LEU A 123 -7.58 -10.39 -3.84
CA LEU A 123 -7.35 -9.21 -2.99
C LEU A 123 -8.43 -8.14 -3.19
N ASP A 124 -8.92 -7.93 -4.42
CA ASP A 124 -10.06 -7.05 -4.69
C ASP A 124 -11.33 -7.54 -3.98
N TRP A 125 -11.56 -8.86 -4.00
CA TRP A 125 -12.68 -9.46 -3.30
C TRP A 125 -12.57 -9.28 -1.78
N LEU A 126 -11.38 -9.47 -1.20
CA LEU A 126 -11.11 -9.21 0.22
C LEU A 126 -11.36 -7.74 0.58
N ASN A 127 -10.93 -6.79 -0.26
CA ASN A 127 -11.23 -5.36 -0.09
C ASN A 127 -12.75 -5.09 -0.09
N GLY A 128 -13.51 -5.84 -0.90
CA GLY A 128 -14.97 -5.73 -0.94
C GLY A 128 -15.68 -6.32 0.28
N LEU A 129 -15.08 -7.30 0.96
CA LEU A 129 -15.63 -7.95 2.16
C LEU A 129 -15.23 -7.27 3.45
N SER A 130 -14.14 -6.50 3.46
CA SER A 130 -13.57 -5.93 4.67
C SER A 130 -14.45 -4.82 5.23
N THR A 131 -15.35 -5.17 6.14
CA THR A 131 -16.19 -4.24 6.89
C THR A 131 -15.42 -3.57 8.03
N ASP A 132 -14.37 -4.21 8.54
CA ASP A 132 -13.59 -3.77 9.71
C ASP A 132 -12.36 -2.93 9.34
N GLY A 133 -12.27 -2.51 8.08
CA GLY A 133 -11.27 -1.57 7.60
C GLY A 133 -9.88 -2.17 7.36
N CYS A 134 -9.71 -3.50 7.23
CA CYS A 134 -8.46 -4.06 6.73
C CYS A 134 -8.34 -3.77 5.21
N ARG A 135 -7.24 -3.18 4.81
CA ARG A 135 -6.96 -2.73 3.43
C ARG A 135 -5.90 -3.62 2.81
N PHE A 136 -6.14 -4.07 1.58
CA PHE A 136 -5.20 -4.89 0.83
C PHE A 136 -4.70 -4.13 -0.40
N PHE A 137 -3.39 -4.01 -0.50
CA PHE A 137 -2.72 -3.48 -1.68
C PHE A 137 -1.90 -4.58 -2.34
N ALA A 138 -1.86 -4.58 -3.66
CA ALA A 138 -0.88 -5.35 -4.42
C ALA A 138 -0.12 -4.40 -5.34
N ILE A 139 1.19 -4.56 -5.38
CA ILE A 139 2.11 -3.65 -6.05
C ILE A 139 3.07 -4.44 -6.90
N GLU A 140 3.25 -4.04 -8.15
CA GLU A 140 4.33 -4.51 -8.99
C GLU A 140 5.49 -3.54 -8.89
N ILE A 141 6.65 -4.02 -8.41
CA ILE A 141 7.87 -3.23 -8.40
C ILE A 141 8.49 -3.22 -9.79
N GLU A 142 8.69 -2.05 -10.34
CA GLU A 142 9.27 -1.82 -11.64
C GLU A 142 10.54 -0.98 -11.53
N LEU A 143 11.46 -1.16 -12.48
CA LEU A 143 12.63 -0.32 -12.64
C LEU A 143 12.60 0.36 -14.00
N TRP A 144 12.86 1.66 -14.01
CA TRP A 144 12.83 2.49 -15.20
C TRP A 144 14.09 3.38 -15.28
N ARG A 145 14.47 3.81 -16.48
CA ARG A 145 15.51 4.80 -16.70
C ARG A 145 15.22 5.65 -17.94
N ILE A 146 15.91 6.76 -18.08
CA ILE A 146 15.94 7.59 -19.29
C ILE A 146 17.39 7.65 -19.77
N GLY A 147 17.68 7.02 -20.94
CA GLY A 147 19.03 6.89 -21.45
C GLY A 147 19.98 6.24 -20.43
N ASP A 148 21.10 6.89 -20.14
CA ASP A 148 22.12 6.39 -19.21
C ASP A 148 21.92 6.83 -17.75
N SER A 149 20.70 7.26 -17.37
CA SER A 149 20.42 7.64 -15.99
C SER A 149 20.48 6.43 -15.06
N LEU A 150 20.61 6.71 -13.75
CA LEU A 150 20.42 5.68 -12.72
C LEU A 150 19.03 5.06 -12.82
N PRO A 151 18.89 3.75 -12.51
CA PRO A 151 17.59 3.12 -12.39
C PRO A 151 16.70 3.83 -11.36
N ALA A 152 15.45 4.06 -11.73
CA ALA A 152 14.44 4.64 -10.84
C ALA A 152 13.39 3.57 -10.52
N PRO A 153 13.10 3.29 -9.24
CA PRO A 153 12.05 2.37 -8.83
C PRO A 153 10.68 3.02 -9.03
N ARG A 154 9.70 2.21 -9.41
CA ARG A 154 8.30 2.58 -9.49
C ARG A 154 7.45 1.52 -8.80
N PHE A 155 6.63 1.93 -7.88
CA PHE A 155 5.60 1.12 -7.26
C PHE A 155 4.32 1.25 -8.09
N ASN A 156 4.03 0.23 -8.92
CA ASN A 156 2.83 0.17 -9.74
C ASN A 156 1.72 -0.52 -8.95
N VAL A 157 0.81 0.25 -8.37
CA VAL A 157 -0.31 -0.28 -7.59
C VAL A 157 -1.30 -0.94 -8.54
N VAL A 158 -1.52 -2.25 -8.39
CA VAL A 158 -2.41 -3.07 -9.25
C VAL A 158 -3.65 -3.57 -8.52
N VAL A 159 -3.66 -3.49 -7.19
CA VAL A 159 -4.84 -3.65 -6.32
C VAL A 159 -4.78 -2.58 -5.25
N GLU A 160 -5.87 -1.88 -5.03
CA GLU A 160 -6.05 -0.90 -3.96
C GLU A 160 -7.47 -1.02 -3.37
N PRO A 161 -7.70 -0.61 -2.11
CA PRO A 161 -9.04 -0.50 -1.56
C PRO A 161 -9.91 0.39 -2.45
N ASN A 162 -11.22 0.10 -2.50
CA ASN A 162 -12.11 0.90 -3.35
C ASN A 162 -12.03 2.41 -3.02
N ASP A 163 -12.23 3.24 -4.03
CA ASP A 163 -12.05 4.70 -3.95
C ASP A 163 -12.81 5.39 -2.81
N TRP A 164 -13.91 4.81 -2.34
CA TRP A 164 -14.69 5.34 -1.24
C TRP A 164 -13.92 5.32 0.08
N ALA A 165 -13.29 4.19 0.41
CA ALA A 165 -12.51 4.05 1.65
C ALA A 165 -11.30 5.00 1.66
N ARG A 166 -10.64 5.16 0.50
CA ARG A 166 -9.51 6.08 0.32
C ARG A 166 -9.95 7.54 0.52
N ARG A 167 -11.01 7.97 -0.16
CA ARG A 167 -11.55 9.35 -0.06
C ARG A 167 -12.08 9.67 1.32
N ALA A 168 -12.67 8.70 2.02
CA ALA A 168 -13.11 8.88 3.40
C ALA A 168 -11.92 9.10 4.36
N THR A 169 -10.81 8.39 4.14
CA THR A 169 -9.57 8.59 4.92
C THR A 169 -8.93 9.94 4.61
N GLU A 170 -8.82 10.33 3.34
CA GLU A 170 -8.32 11.65 2.92
C GLU A 170 -9.17 12.79 3.49
N ALA A 171 -10.50 12.65 3.49
CA ALA A 171 -11.41 13.63 4.07
C ALA A 171 -11.21 13.77 5.59
N ARG A 172 -10.94 12.67 6.30
CA ARG A 172 -10.66 12.68 7.75
C ARG A 172 -9.34 13.38 8.06
N ILE A 173 -8.25 13.04 7.36
CA ILE A 173 -6.93 13.68 7.53
C ILE A 173 -7.03 15.19 7.26
N LEU A 174 -7.77 15.59 6.22
CA LEU A 174 -7.98 17.00 5.88
C LEU A 174 -8.87 17.74 6.89
N SER A 175 -9.71 17.04 7.64
CA SER A 175 -10.54 17.63 8.70
C SER A 175 -9.78 17.83 10.01
N GLU A 176 -8.77 17.01 10.28
CA GLU A 176 -7.94 17.12 11.49
C GLU A 176 -6.91 18.23 11.41
N ASP A 177 -6.44 18.60 10.21
CA ASP A 177 -5.46 19.69 10.01
C ASP A 177 -6.03 21.12 10.14
N GLY A 178 -7.31 21.29 10.41
CA GLY A 178 -7.93 22.59 10.74
C GLY A 178 -7.84 23.68 9.65
N ASN A 179 -7.30 23.39 8.46
CA ASN A 179 -7.00 24.36 7.41
C ASN A 179 -7.68 24.02 6.08
N LEU A 180 -8.98 23.70 6.14
CA LEU A 180 -9.78 23.46 4.95
C LEU A 180 -9.98 24.77 4.16
N THR A 181 -9.60 24.77 2.89
CA THR A 181 -10.01 25.86 2.00
C THR A 181 -11.54 25.87 1.87
N PRO A 182 -12.18 27.05 1.63
CA PRO A 182 -13.63 27.14 1.50
C PRO A 182 -14.24 26.16 0.49
N ALA A 183 -13.55 25.87 -0.61
CA ALA A 183 -13.98 24.89 -1.61
C ALA A 183 -13.95 23.45 -1.07
N ARG A 184 -12.98 23.10 -0.25
CA ARG A 184 -12.87 21.79 0.40
C ARG A 184 -13.90 21.60 1.51
N GLN A 185 -14.20 22.67 2.27
CA GLN A 185 -15.26 22.67 3.27
C GLN A 185 -16.63 22.42 2.61
N MET A 186 -16.93 23.10 1.49
CA MET A 186 -18.16 22.90 0.73
C MET A 186 -18.28 21.44 0.21
N LEU A 187 -17.19 20.84 -0.24
CA LEU A 187 -17.16 19.46 -0.71
C LEU A 187 -17.41 18.47 0.45
N LEU A 188 -16.82 18.70 1.61
CA LEU A 188 -17.03 17.92 2.81
C LEU A 188 -18.50 17.98 3.27
N ASP A 189 -19.07 19.20 3.33
CA ASP A 189 -20.47 19.41 3.71
C ASP A 189 -21.44 18.74 2.72
N TYR A 190 -21.13 18.79 1.43
CA TYR A 190 -21.92 18.10 0.40
C TYR A 190 -21.95 16.60 0.62
N TRP A 191 -20.78 15.96 0.81
CA TRP A 191 -20.69 14.52 0.97
C TRP A 191 -21.24 14.03 2.31
N THR A 192 -21.12 14.81 3.38
CA THR A 192 -21.73 14.51 4.68
C THR A 192 -23.24 14.47 4.56
N ARG A 193 -23.86 15.51 3.96
CA ARG A 193 -25.30 15.56 3.71
C ARG A 193 -25.80 14.46 2.79
N PHE A 194 -25.01 14.10 1.78
CA PHE A 194 -25.33 13.00 0.87
C PHE A 194 -25.31 11.65 1.60
N GLY A 195 -24.36 11.41 2.48
CA GLY A 195 -24.30 10.22 3.34
C GLY A 195 -25.54 10.10 4.25
N GLU A 196 -25.90 11.18 4.95
CA GLU A 196 -27.10 11.25 5.80
C GLU A 196 -28.39 10.95 5.00
N LEU A 197 -28.48 11.46 3.75
CA LEU A 197 -29.62 11.21 2.87
C LEU A 197 -29.72 9.74 2.44
N LEU A 198 -28.59 9.06 2.20
CA LEU A 198 -28.55 7.64 1.89
C LEU A 198 -28.95 6.77 3.07
N ASP A 199 -28.47 7.11 4.26
CA ASP A 199 -28.77 6.36 5.48
C ASP A 199 -30.24 6.54 5.89
N SER A 200 -30.82 7.72 5.68
CA SER A 200 -32.25 7.95 5.90
C SER A 200 -33.17 7.14 4.96
N ARG A 201 -32.67 6.69 3.81
CA ARG A 201 -33.42 5.86 2.85
C ARG A 201 -33.30 4.35 3.10
N LYS A 202 -32.28 3.90 3.84
CA LYS A 202 -32.12 2.50 4.25
C LYS A 202 -33.02 2.09 5.41
N GLY A 203 -33.70 3.01 6.08
CA GLY A 203 -34.59 2.80 7.21
C GLY A 203 -36.09 2.71 6.86
N ARG A 204 -36.44 2.45 5.58
CA ARG A 204 -37.84 2.20 5.16
C ARG A 204 -37.97 0.88 4.43
#